data_37c0381ce27daea1875a7a4b430e3a81
#
_entry.id   37c0381ce27daea1875a7a4b430e3a81
#
_cell.length_a   1.000
_cell.length_b   1.000
_cell.length_c   1.000
_cell.angle_alpha   90.00
_cell.angle_beta   90.00
_cell.angle_gamma   90.00
#
_symmetry.space_group_name_H-M   'P 1'
#
loop_
_entity.id
_entity.type
_entity.pdbx_description
1 polymer ?
#
loop_
_entity_poly.entity_id
_entity_poly.type
_entity_poly.pdbx_seq_one_letter_code
_entity_poly.pdbx_strand_id
1 'polypeptide(L)'
;MSASTPRALSFDDSAALYAAARPGYPPVLLDTVEELAARPLDGARAVDVGAGTGIATRLLHRRGCRVTAVEPGPGMAAELHRTLPSVPVVRGDGNRLPLADGSADLITYAQSWHWTDPALALPEALRVLRPGGALALWWNVADHSVPWIADQDARLRRHFGAEESAHGTPGVTGSRNLRQLSGGAFAQRLLPWSRTVPVATHLSSHSAFLVRGGPDAEPTRRFLGEERGHLAAVFPDDMVEERYVVELALLTS
;
A
#
# COMPACT_ATOMS: atom_id res chain seq x y z
N MET A 1 -0.16 22.94 -23.55
CA MET A 1 0.42 22.70 -22.21
C MET A 1 -0.14 21.37 -21.74
N SER A 2 0.64 20.29 -21.85
CA SER A 2 0.20 18.95 -21.40
C SER A 2 0.23 18.94 -19.87
N ALA A 3 -0.94 18.81 -19.24
CA ALA A 3 -1.02 18.61 -17.81
C ALA A 3 -0.36 17.25 -17.51
N SER A 4 0.72 17.25 -16.72
CA SER A 4 1.33 16.00 -16.26
C SER A 4 0.28 15.23 -15.47
N THR A 5 -0.03 14.02 -15.92
CA THR A 5 -0.91 13.10 -15.18
C THR A 5 -0.40 12.99 -13.74
N PRO A 6 -1.26 13.17 -12.72
CA PRO A 6 -0.84 13.00 -11.34
C PRO A 6 -0.19 11.62 -11.15
N ARG A 7 0.92 11.56 -10.43
CA ARG A 7 1.73 10.34 -10.25
C ARG A 7 0.93 9.15 -9.67
N ALA A 8 -0.10 9.45 -8.88
CA ALA A 8 -1.05 8.46 -8.36
C ALA A 8 -1.82 7.69 -9.47
N LEU A 9 -1.92 8.23 -10.68
CA LEU A 9 -2.61 7.61 -11.82
C LEU A 9 -1.67 6.83 -12.75
N SER A 10 -0.35 6.82 -12.49
CA SER A 10 0.63 6.15 -13.36
C SER A 10 0.53 4.61 -13.35
N PHE A 11 -0.20 4.02 -12.41
CA PHE A 11 -0.39 2.57 -12.26
C PHE A 11 -1.64 2.03 -12.95
N ASP A 12 -2.47 2.89 -13.52
CA ASP A 12 -3.79 2.54 -14.06
C ASP A 12 -3.70 1.53 -15.21
N ASP A 13 -2.73 1.70 -16.12
CA ASP A 13 -2.54 0.83 -17.29
C ASP A 13 -1.97 -0.56 -16.94
N SER A 14 -1.42 -0.74 -15.73
CA SER A 14 -0.78 -1.98 -15.26
C SER A 14 -1.51 -2.62 -14.08
N ALA A 15 -2.78 -2.23 -13.84
CA ALA A 15 -3.54 -2.62 -12.65
C ALA A 15 -3.60 -4.14 -12.38
N ALA A 16 -3.78 -4.96 -13.43
CA ALA A 16 -3.87 -6.41 -13.28
C ALA A 16 -2.53 -7.07 -12.89
N LEU A 17 -1.41 -6.63 -13.50
CA LEU A 17 -0.07 -7.09 -13.15
C LEU A 17 0.30 -6.66 -11.73
N TYR A 18 -0.05 -5.43 -11.37
CA TYR A 18 0.12 -4.88 -10.04
C TYR A 18 -0.62 -5.72 -8.98
N ALA A 19 -1.89 -6.09 -9.24
CA ALA A 19 -2.69 -6.88 -8.31
C ALA A 19 -2.13 -8.29 -8.06
N ALA A 20 -1.57 -8.92 -9.10
CA ALA A 20 -1.09 -10.30 -9.03
C ALA A 20 0.23 -10.46 -8.26
N ALA A 21 1.11 -9.47 -8.31
CA ALA A 21 2.46 -9.54 -7.76
C ALA A 21 2.62 -8.92 -6.37
N ARG A 22 1.77 -7.92 -6.02
CA ARG A 22 1.88 -7.18 -4.77
C ARG A 22 1.71 -8.04 -3.52
N PRO A 23 2.52 -7.81 -2.48
CA PRO A 23 2.30 -8.44 -1.18
C PRO A 23 0.95 -7.99 -0.60
N GLY A 24 0.25 -8.95 0.02
CA GLY A 24 -0.88 -8.65 0.88
C GLY A 24 -0.44 -8.11 2.24
N TYR A 25 -1.22 -8.40 3.27
CA TYR A 25 -0.91 -8.03 4.65
C TYR A 25 -1.11 -9.24 5.57
N PRO A 26 -0.37 -9.31 6.69
CA PRO A 26 -0.52 -10.41 7.64
C PRO A 26 -1.88 -10.33 8.37
N PRO A 27 -2.48 -11.48 8.75
CA PRO A 27 -3.76 -11.50 9.48
C PRO A 27 -3.73 -10.66 10.77
N VAL A 28 -2.60 -10.66 11.49
CA VAL A 28 -2.40 -9.90 12.75
C VAL A 28 -2.58 -8.39 12.57
N LEU A 29 -2.50 -7.84 11.35
CA LEU A 29 -2.74 -6.42 11.10
C LEU A 29 -4.13 -5.99 11.56
N LEU A 30 -5.19 -6.69 11.15
CA LEU A 30 -6.55 -6.32 11.53
C LEU A 30 -6.84 -6.63 13.00
N ASP A 31 -6.23 -7.67 13.58
CA ASP A 31 -6.31 -7.93 15.02
C ASP A 31 -5.74 -6.75 15.82
N THR A 32 -4.60 -6.20 15.37
CA THR A 32 -3.98 -5.02 15.98
C THR A 32 -4.83 -3.75 15.78
N VAL A 33 -5.47 -3.60 14.61
CA VAL A 33 -6.41 -2.48 14.38
C VAL A 33 -7.59 -2.56 15.35
N GLU A 34 -8.18 -3.74 15.56
CA GLU A 34 -9.27 -3.95 16.54
C GLU A 34 -8.82 -3.66 17.98
N GLU A 35 -7.62 -4.12 18.36
CA GLU A 35 -7.04 -3.83 19.68
C GLU A 35 -6.89 -2.34 19.91
N LEU A 36 -6.23 -1.63 18.98
CA LEU A 36 -5.97 -0.19 19.10
C LEU A 36 -7.22 0.67 19.01
N ALA A 37 -8.19 0.25 18.18
CA ALA A 37 -9.48 0.91 18.04
C ALA A 37 -10.46 0.56 19.19
N ALA A 38 -10.10 -0.40 20.07
CA ALA A 38 -10.93 -0.94 21.14
C ALA A 38 -12.32 -1.37 20.67
N ARG A 39 -12.43 -1.96 19.47
CA ARG A 39 -13.70 -2.36 18.86
C ARG A 39 -13.52 -3.45 17.80
N PRO A 40 -14.49 -4.37 17.61
CA PRO A 40 -14.48 -5.32 16.52
C PRO A 40 -14.71 -4.63 15.17
N LEU A 41 -14.14 -5.21 14.12
CA LEU A 41 -14.33 -4.76 12.73
C LEU A 41 -15.51 -5.47 12.04
N ASP A 42 -15.97 -6.59 12.55
CA ASP A 42 -17.15 -7.27 12.01
C ASP A 42 -18.38 -6.36 12.04
N GLY A 43 -19.05 -6.20 10.89
CA GLY A 43 -20.16 -5.29 10.70
C GLY A 43 -19.82 -3.80 10.67
N ALA A 44 -18.55 -3.40 10.93
CA ALA A 44 -18.12 -2.01 10.90
C ALA A 44 -18.22 -1.41 9.48
N ARG A 45 -18.65 -0.14 9.38
CA ARG A 45 -18.62 0.62 8.12
C ARG A 45 -17.20 1.12 7.90
N ALA A 46 -16.47 0.45 7.02
CA ALA A 46 -15.09 0.79 6.70
C ALA A 46 -15.00 1.54 5.36
N VAL A 47 -14.15 2.55 5.30
CA VAL A 47 -13.79 3.26 4.08
C VAL A 47 -12.31 3.00 3.80
N ASP A 48 -12.01 2.39 2.64
CA ASP A 48 -10.63 2.17 2.18
C ASP A 48 -10.28 3.24 1.14
N VAL A 49 -9.38 4.15 1.49
CA VAL A 49 -9.05 5.34 0.68
C VAL A 49 -7.75 5.13 -0.09
N GLY A 50 -7.80 5.39 -1.40
CA GLY A 50 -6.75 5.00 -2.33
C GLY A 50 -6.69 3.49 -2.44
N ALA A 51 -7.85 2.86 -2.59
CA ALA A 51 -8.04 1.42 -2.50
C ALA A 51 -7.26 0.62 -3.56
N GLY A 52 -6.86 1.27 -4.67
CA GLY A 52 -6.15 0.64 -5.76
C GLY A 52 -6.93 -0.53 -6.33
N THR A 53 -6.26 -1.66 -6.51
CA THR A 53 -6.88 -2.92 -6.97
C THR A 53 -7.60 -3.72 -5.86
N GLY A 54 -7.70 -3.15 -4.64
CA GLY A 54 -8.50 -3.70 -3.56
C GLY A 54 -7.80 -4.71 -2.65
N ILE A 55 -6.48 -4.65 -2.48
CA ILE A 55 -5.75 -5.57 -1.59
C ILE A 55 -6.23 -5.41 -0.14
N ALA A 56 -6.23 -4.18 0.38
CA ALA A 56 -6.72 -3.87 1.73
C ALA A 56 -8.24 -3.97 1.81
N THR A 57 -8.95 -3.50 0.79
CA THR A 57 -10.42 -3.64 0.66
C THR A 57 -10.87 -5.09 0.87
N ARG A 58 -10.20 -6.05 0.19
CA ARG A 58 -10.48 -7.49 0.31
C ARG A 58 -10.22 -8.02 1.72
N LEU A 59 -9.15 -7.54 2.36
CA LEU A 59 -8.81 -7.93 3.73
C LEU A 59 -9.90 -7.47 4.71
N LEU A 60 -10.32 -6.21 4.62
CA LEU A 60 -11.41 -5.64 5.43
C LEU A 60 -12.74 -6.35 5.17
N HIS A 61 -13.07 -6.60 3.90
CA HIS A 61 -14.30 -7.31 3.53
C HIS A 61 -14.34 -8.73 4.09
N ARG A 62 -13.23 -9.47 4.04
CA ARG A 62 -13.11 -10.81 4.64
C ARG A 62 -13.18 -10.79 6.16
N ARG A 63 -12.81 -9.68 6.81
CA ARG A 63 -12.96 -9.47 8.26
C ARG A 63 -14.41 -9.18 8.67
N GLY A 64 -15.33 -9.07 7.71
CA GLY A 64 -16.75 -8.79 7.96
C GLY A 64 -17.14 -7.32 7.90
N CYS A 65 -16.23 -6.42 7.53
CA CYS A 65 -16.55 -5.00 7.35
C CYS A 65 -17.52 -4.78 6.20
N ARG A 66 -18.41 -3.80 6.33
CA ARG A 66 -19.17 -3.18 5.22
C ARG A 66 -18.27 -2.13 4.59
N VAL A 67 -17.53 -2.55 3.57
CA VAL A 67 -16.49 -1.69 2.98
C VAL A 67 -17.06 -0.83 1.86
N THR A 68 -16.68 0.45 1.83
CA THR A 68 -16.75 1.33 0.66
C THR A 68 -15.32 1.67 0.26
N ALA A 69 -14.96 1.40 -0.99
CA ALA A 69 -13.65 1.75 -1.53
C ALA A 69 -13.69 3.13 -2.20
N VAL A 70 -12.72 3.99 -1.93
CA VAL A 70 -12.54 5.29 -2.60
C VAL A 70 -11.24 5.22 -3.40
N GLU A 71 -11.33 5.39 -4.74
CA GLU A 71 -10.18 5.27 -5.63
C GLU A 71 -10.21 6.34 -6.73
N PRO A 72 -9.14 7.17 -6.91
CA PRO A 72 -9.10 8.19 -7.94
C PRO A 72 -8.78 7.62 -9.34
N GLY A 73 -8.08 6.49 -9.47
CA GLY A 73 -7.68 5.88 -10.74
C GLY A 73 -8.82 5.09 -11.41
N PRO A 74 -9.21 5.39 -12.67
CA PRO A 74 -10.29 4.64 -13.33
C PRO A 74 -9.96 3.17 -13.58
N GLY A 75 -8.72 2.84 -13.99
CA GLY A 75 -8.29 1.47 -14.24
C GLY A 75 -8.19 0.65 -12.95
N MET A 76 -7.64 1.24 -11.88
CA MET A 76 -7.58 0.61 -10.56
C MET A 76 -8.99 0.34 -10.01
N ALA A 77 -9.89 1.33 -10.08
CA ALA A 77 -11.28 1.20 -9.65
C ALA A 77 -12.03 0.11 -10.43
N ALA A 78 -11.81 0.03 -11.74
CA ALA A 78 -12.41 -0.99 -12.61
C ALA A 78 -11.91 -2.40 -12.25
N GLU A 79 -10.60 -2.56 -12.00
CA GLU A 79 -10.01 -3.83 -11.58
C GLU A 79 -10.53 -4.27 -10.19
N LEU A 80 -10.65 -3.32 -9.24
CA LEU A 80 -11.24 -3.60 -7.94
C LEU A 80 -12.68 -4.09 -8.09
N HIS A 81 -13.51 -3.36 -8.83
CA HIS A 81 -14.90 -3.74 -9.06
C HIS A 81 -15.02 -5.11 -9.76
N ARG A 82 -14.15 -5.40 -10.73
CA ARG A 82 -14.10 -6.69 -11.42
C ARG A 82 -13.80 -7.86 -10.48
N THR A 83 -12.84 -7.66 -9.54
CA THR A 83 -12.35 -8.72 -8.64
C THR A 83 -13.14 -8.82 -7.34
N LEU A 84 -13.87 -7.77 -6.95
CA LEU A 84 -14.64 -7.69 -5.72
C LEU A 84 -15.98 -6.94 -5.97
N PRO A 85 -16.88 -7.47 -6.80
CA PRO A 85 -18.09 -6.77 -7.26
C PRO A 85 -19.10 -6.46 -6.13
N SER A 86 -19.00 -7.13 -4.99
CA SER A 86 -19.86 -6.88 -3.81
C SER A 86 -19.51 -5.62 -3.05
N VAL A 87 -18.34 -5.01 -3.30
CA VAL A 87 -17.90 -3.78 -2.62
C VAL A 87 -18.19 -2.57 -3.49
N PRO A 88 -18.93 -1.57 -2.98
CA PRO A 88 -19.09 -0.29 -3.65
C PRO A 88 -17.75 0.40 -3.87
N VAL A 89 -17.50 0.86 -5.10
CA VAL A 89 -16.33 1.65 -5.48
C VAL A 89 -16.78 3.05 -5.87
N VAL A 90 -16.27 4.05 -5.16
CA VAL A 90 -16.56 5.47 -5.38
C VAL A 90 -15.31 6.15 -5.93
N ARG A 91 -15.48 6.88 -7.05
CA ARG A 91 -14.39 7.70 -7.60
C ARG A 91 -14.21 8.95 -6.72
N GLY A 92 -13.02 9.14 -6.15
CA GLY A 92 -12.76 10.24 -5.25
C GLY A 92 -11.29 10.42 -4.90
N ASP A 93 -10.99 11.60 -4.35
CA ASP A 93 -9.68 12.00 -3.87
C ASP A 93 -9.62 11.86 -2.33
N GLY A 94 -8.51 11.36 -1.81
CA GLY A 94 -8.27 11.22 -0.38
C GLY A 94 -8.18 12.54 0.39
N ASN A 95 -7.97 13.66 -0.29
CA ASN A 95 -7.98 15.00 0.30
C ASN A 95 -9.40 15.58 0.44
N ARG A 96 -10.38 14.99 -0.26
CA ARG A 96 -11.79 15.39 -0.24
C ARG A 96 -12.69 14.19 -0.50
N LEU A 97 -13.11 13.53 0.56
CA LEU A 97 -13.89 12.31 0.47
C LEU A 97 -15.33 12.59 0.04
N PRO A 98 -15.87 11.94 -0.99
CA PRO A 98 -17.24 12.10 -1.44
C PRO A 98 -18.23 11.31 -0.54
N LEU A 99 -18.13 11.51 0.77
CA LEU A 99 -18.87 10.77 1.80
C LEU A 99 -19.45 11.73 2.82
N ALA A 100 -20.56 11.34 3.43
CA ALA A 100 -21.24 12.14 4.45
C ALA A 100 -20.46 12.19 5.77
N ASP A 101 -20.69 13.24 6.57
CA ASP A 101 -20.15 13.39 7.92
C ASP A 101 -20.61 12.22 8.81
N GLY A 102 -19.72 11.71 9.65
CA GLY A 102 -20.03 10.66 10.63
C GLY A 102 -20.51 9.35 10.01
N SER A 103 -20.19 9.08 8.73
CA SER A 103 -20.70 7.91 8.01
C SER A 103 -19.85 6.66 8.17
N ALA A 104 -18.61 6.75 8.67
CA ALA A 104 -17.67 5.64 8.81
C ALA A 104 -17.30 5.31 10.26
N ASP A 105 -17.07 4.04 10.54
CA ASP A 105 -16.55 3.52 11.81
C ASP A 105 -15.02 3.38 11.77
N LEU A 106 -14.49 3.11 10.58
CA LEU A 106 -13.08 2.97 10.28
C LEU A 106 -12.78 3.64 8.93
N ILE A 107 -11.70 4.39 8.87
CA ILE A 107 -11.10 4.85 7.61
C ILE A 107 -9.69 4.30 7.52
N THR A 108 -9.33 3.75 6.36
CA THR A 108 -7.99 3.20 6.12
C THR A 108 -7.31 3.89 4.94
N TYR A 109 -6.01 4.13 5.08
CA TYR A 109 -5.10 4.50 4.00
C TYR A 109 -4.00 3.45 3.94
N ALA A 110 -4.23 2.42 3.14
CA ALA A 110 -3.30 1.31 2.96
C ALA A 110 -2.31 1.64 1.84
N GLN A 111 -1.09 2.01 2.14
CA GLN A 111 -0.08 2.44 1.15
C GLN A 111 -0.51 3.67 0.33
N SER A 112 -1.46 4.47 0.81
CA SER A 112 -2.03 5.57 0.00
C SER A 112 -1.88 6.96 0.65
N TRP A 113 -1.64 7.05 1.95
CA TRP A 113 -1.51 8.32 2.67
C TRP A 113 -0.47 9.28 2.07
N HIS A 114 0.66 8.77 1.60
CA HIS A 114 1.73 9.58 1.01
C HIS A 114 1.38 10.21 -0.35
N TRP A 115 0.22 9.89 -0.93
CA TRP A 115 -0.33 10.55 -2.11
C TRP A 115 -1.25 11.72 -1.76
N THR A 116 -1.53 11.94 -0.49
CA THR A 116 -2.43 13.00 -0.01
C THR A 116 -1.63 14.17 0.58
N ASP A 117 -2.32 15.30 0.73
CA ASP A 117 -1.88 16.38 1.60
C ASP A 117 -2.42 16.14 3.01
N PRO A 118 -1.58 15.85 4.01
CA PRO A 118 -2.04 15.60 5.38
C PRO A 118 -2.85 16.76 5.98
N ALA A 119 -2.59 18.01 5.57
CA ALA A 119 -3.33 19.18 6.04
C ALA A 119 -4.79 19.18 5.55
N LEU A 120 -5.08 18.49 4.45
CA LEU A 120 -6.42 18.33 3.89
C LEU A 120 -7.03 16.98 4.28
N ALA A 121 -6.26 15.89 4.13
CA ALA A 121 -6.75 14.53 4.30
C ALA A 121 -7.12 14.21 5.76
N LEU A 122 -6.36 14.72 6.75
CA LEU A 122 -6.65 14.42 8.15
C LEU A 122 -7.98 15.04 8.64
N PRO A 123 -8.24 16.35 8.45
CA PRO A 123 -9.54 16.93 8.80
C PRO A 123 -10.70 16.26 8.06
N GLU A 124 -10.49 15.87 6.80
CA GLU A 124 -11.51 15.23 5.99
C GLU A 124 -11.82 13.80 6.47
N ALA A 125 -10.82 13.03 6.82
CA ALA A 125 -11.02 11.72 7.43
C ALA A 125 -11.77 11.84 8.78
N LEU A 126 -11.39 12.81 9.61
CA LEU A 126 -12.06 13.05 10.89
C LEU A 126 -13.51 13.51 10.70
N ARG A 127 -13.83 14.28 9.66
CA ARG A 127 -15.22 14.67 9.32
C ARG A 127 -16.08 13.44 8.98
N VAL A 128 -15.53 12.52 8.20
CA VAL A 128 -16.25 11.31 7.74
C VAL A 128 -16.35 10.26 8.84
N LEU A 129 -15.41 10.21 9.78
CA LEU A 129 -15.51 9.34 10.95
C LEU A 129 -16.61 9.79 11.88
N ARG A 130 -17.39 8.83 12.41
CA ARG A 130 -18.28 9.10 13.53
C ARG A 130 -17.48 9.29 14.83
N PRO A 131 -18.05 9.92 15.86
CA PRO A 131 -17.42 9.93 17.19
C PRO A 131 -17.07 8.53 17.68
N GLY A 132 -15.84 8.33 18.14
CA GLY A 132 -15.29 7.02 18.53
C GLY A 132 -14.95 6.12 17.32
N GLY A 133 -14.89 6.65 16.11
CA GLY A 133 -14.35 5.96 14.94
C GLY A 133 -12.82 5.96 14.93
N ALA A 134 -12.21 5.22 14.01
CA ALA A 134 -10.74 5.10 13.93
C ALA A 134 -10.22 5.41 12.51
N LEU A 135 -9.10 6.14 12.46
CA LEU A 135 -8.29 6.34 11.26
C LEU A 135 -7.05 5.45 11.37
N ALA A 136 -6.88 4.52 10.43
CA ALA A 136 -5.75 3.62 10.39
C ALA A 136 -4.92 3.83 9.11
N LEU A 137 -3.65 4.10 9.27
CA LEU A 137 -2.68 4.29 8.20
C LEU A 137 -1.66 3.17 8.28
N TRP A 138 -1.33 2.50 7.16
CA TRP A 138 -0.28 1.49 7.19
C TRP A 138 0.50 1.36 5.89
N TRP A 139 1.74 0.91 6.05
CA TRP A 139 2.67 0.65 4.96
C TRP A 139 3.35 -0.71 5.14
N ASN A 140 3.46 -1.46 4.07
CA ASN A 140 4.39 -2.58 3.99
C ASN A 140 5.78 -2.04 3.65
N VAL A 141 6.72 -2.26 4.53
CA VAL A 141 8.11 -1.82 4.40
C VAL A 141 9.00 -3.05 4.30
N ALA A 142 9.91 -3.08 3.35
CA ALA A 142 10.88 -4.18 3.25
C ALA A 142 11.80 -4.18 4.50
N ASP A 143 12.08 -5.36 5.04
CA ASP A 143 12.94 -5.49 6.23
C ASP A 143 14.42 -5.40 5.83
N HIS A 144 14.97 -4.19 5.85
CA HIS A 144 16.38 -3.94 5.54
C HIS A 144 17.37 -4.45 6.59
N SER A 145 16.91 -5.06 7.69
CA SER A 145 17.80 -5.81 8.58
C SER A 145 18.28 -7.11 7.95
N VAL A 146 17.62 -7.55 6.88
CA VAL A 146 17.98 -8.74 6.10
C VAL A 146 18.98 -8.34 5.02
N PRO A 147 20.20 -8.90 5.00
CA PRO A 147 21.28 -8.43 4.13
C PRO A 147 20.93 -8.41 2.64
N TRP A 148 20.35 -9.49 2.10
CA TRP A 148 20.02 -9.55 0.68
C TRP A 148 18.99 -8.51 0.25
N ILE A 149 18.04 -8.14 1.14
CA ILE A 149 17.04 -7.09 0.89
C ILE A 149 17.71 -5.72 0.85
N ALA A 150 18.60 -5.44 1.80
CA ALA A 150 19.37 -4.19 1.84
C ALA A 150 20.27 -4.06 0.59
N ASP A 151 20.92 -5.15 0.18
CA ASP A 151 21.76 -5.19 -1.01
C ASP A 151 20.97 -4.98 -2.30
N GLN A 152 19.78 -5.59 -2.41
CA GLN A 152 18.86 -5.39 -3.54
C GLN A 152 18.43 -3.92 -3.63
N ASP A 153 18.01 -3.32 -2.52
CA ASP A 153 17.62 -1.90 -2.49
C ASP A 153 18.80 -0.99 -2.88
N ALA A 154 20.01 -1.31 -2.44
CA ALA A 154 21.20 -0.56 -2.84
C ALA A 154 21.50 -0.69 -4.35
N ARG A 155 21.24 -1.85 -4.98
CA ARG A 155 21.36 -2.04 -6.44
C ARG A 155 20.28 -1.25 -7.19
N LEU A 156 19.04 -1.30 -6.71
CA LEU A 156 17.92 -0.50 -7.24
C LEU A 156 18.24 1.00 -7.27
N ARG A 157 18.73 1.53 -6.14
CA ARG A 157 19.10 2.96 -6.03
C ARG A 157 20.24 3.34 -6.97
N ARG A 158 21.23 2.48 -7.13
CA ARG A 158 22.35 2.74 -8.06
C ARG A 158 21.90 2.73 -9.52
N HIS A 159 20.95 1.86 -9.88
CA HIS A 159 20.50 1.70 -11.26
C HIS A 159 19.52 2.79 -11.70
N PHE A 160 18.55 3.14 -10.84
CA PHE A 160 17.45 4.06 -11.17
C PHE A 160 17.58 5.45 -10.55
N GLY A 161 18.60 5.69 -9.72
CA GLY A 161 18.79 6.92 -8.97
C GLY A 161 18.01 6.96 -7.64
N ALA A 162 18.53 7.75 -6.67
CA ALA A 162 17.97 7.80 -5.32
C ALA A 162 16.52 8.32 -5.26
N GLU A 163 16.14 9.21 -6.18
CA GLU A 163 14.78 9.76 -6.25
C GLU A 163 13.76 8.75 -6.77
N GLU A 164 14.13 7.92 -7.74
CA GLU A 164 13.25 6.89 -8.32
C GLU A 164 12.98 5.77 -7.33
N SER A 165 13.98 5.33 -6.59
CA SER A 165 13.80 4.31 -5.54
C SER A 165 13.02 4.85 -4.34
N ALA A 166 13.16 6.13 -3.99
CA ALA A 166 12.46 6.76 -2.85
C ALA A 166 10.93 6.80 -3.00
N HIS A 167 10.41 6.71 -4.23
CA HIS A 167 8.97 6.79 -4.50
C HIS A 167 8.31 5.44 -4.83
N GLY A 168 9.10 4.39 -5.00
CA GLY A 168 8.61 3.07 -5.42
C GLY A 168 9.01 1.92 -4.51
N THR A 169 10.01 2.10 -3.67
CA THR A 169 10.50 1.02 -2.79
C THR A 169 9.78 1.08 -1.45
N PRO A 170 9.11 0.01 -1.01
CA PRO A 170 8.36 -0.02 0.27
C PRO A 170 9.25 0.19 1.48
N GLY A 171 10.39 0.59 1.54
CA GLY A 171 11.26 0.70 2.71
C GLY A 171 11.65 2.11 3.14
N VAL A 172 11.53 3.10 2.25
CA VAL A 172 12.03 4.45 2.55
C VAL A 172 10.91 5.41 2.97
N THR A 173 9.68 5.09 2.56
CA THR A 173 8.53 5.98 2.76
C THR A 173 7.86 5.80 4.13
N GLY A 174 7.77 4.56 4.64
CA GLY A 174 7.06 4.25 5.87
C GLY A 174 7.66 4.90 7.11
N SER A 175 8.94 4.64 7.40
CA SER A 175 9.61 5.21 8.59
C SER A 175 9.64 6.74 8.59
N ARG A 176 9.63 7.39 7.41
CA ARG A 176 9.48 8.85 7.31
C ARG A 176 8.05 9.27 7.66
N ASN A 177 7.05 8.54 7.17
CA ASN A 177 5.65 8.85 7.41
C ASN A 177 5.28 8.67 8.89
N LEU A 178 5.72 7.59 9.54
CA LEU A 178 5.53 7.40 10.99
C LEU A 178 6.20 8.52 11.80
N ARG A 179 7.41 8.96 11.41
CA ARG A 179 8.07 10.09 12.07
C ARG A 179 7.30 11.40 11.91
N GLN A 180 6.65 11.64 10.77
CA GLN A 180 5.81 12.82 10.57
C GLN A 180 4.54 12.78 11.44
N LEU A 181 4.06 11.59 11.80
CA LEU A 181 2.91 11.38 12.66
C LEU A 181 3.27 11.32 14.17
N SER A 182 4.56 11.23 14.51
CA SER A 182 5.01 11.04 15.90
C SER A 182 4.81 12.25 16.84
N GLY A 183 4.43 13.41 16.32
CA GLY A 183 4.00 14.58 17.12
C GLY A 183 2.51 14.59 17.48
N GLY A 184 1.73 13.56 17.08
CA GLY A 184 0.28 13.49 17.23
C GLY A 184 -0.21 12.33 18.11
N ALA A 185 -1.51 12.22 18.23
CA ALA A 185 -2.20 11.21 19.03
C ALA A 185 -2.27 9.81 18.36
N PHE A 186 -1.39 9.51 17.39
CA PHE A 186 -1.37 8.21 16.73
C PHE A 186 -0.67 7.14 17.58
N ALA A 187 -1.37 6.08 17.93
CA ALA A 187 -0.77 4.85 18.42
C ALA A 187 -0.04 4.15 17.25
N GLN A 188 1.20 3.71 17.45
CA GLN A 188 2.02 3.10 16.41
C GLN A 188 2.38 1.66 16.77
N ARG A 189 2.41 0.77 15.76
CA ARG A 189 2.87 -0.62 15.89
C ARG A 189 3.72 -1.01 14.68
N LEU A 190 4.70 -1.85 14.92
CA LEU A 190 5.51 -2.50 13.90
C LEU A 190 5.18 -3.99 13.92
N LEU A 191 4.73 -4.53 12.78
CA LEU A 191 4.27 -5.90 12.66
C LEU A 191 5.15 -6.63 11.62
N PRO A 192 6.21 -7.34 12.07
CA PRO A 192 7.05 -8.11 11.17
C PRO A 192 6.29 -9.31 10.61
N TRP A 193 6.51 -9.60 9.32
CA TRP A 193 5.93 -10.76 8.66
C TRP A 193 6.75 -11.15 7.43
N SER A 194 6.50 -12.32 6.89
CA SER A 194 7.13 -12.77 5.64
C SER A 194 6.16 -13.56 4.78
N ARG A 195 6.53 -13.69 3.51
CA ARG A 195 5.93 -14.65 2.57
C ARG A 195 7.01 -15.27 1.71
N THR A 196 6.78 -16.50 1.25
CA THR A 196 7.65 -17.16 0.29
C THR A 196 7.00 -17.16 -1.08
N VAL A 197 7.73 -16.68 -2.08
CA VAL A 197 7.24 -16.57 -3.47
C VAL A 197 8.34 -17.01 -4.45
N PRO A 198 7.97 -17.47 -5.67
CA PRO A 198 8.94 -17.69 -6.73
C PRO A 198 9.74 -16.41 -7.07
N VAL A 199 11.03 -16.54 -7.42
CA VAL A 199 11.88 -15.43 -7.87
C VAL A 199 11.18 -14.60 -8.97
N ALA A 200 10.48 -15.26 -9.89
CA ALA A 200 9.74 -14.57 -10.95
C ALA A 200 8.63 -13.64 -10.42
N THR A 201 7.90 -14.08 -9.40
CA THR A 201 6.85 -13.28 -8.74
C THR A 201 7.46 -12.09 -8.00
N HIS A 202 8.57 -12.33 -7.27
CA HIS A 202 9.32 -11.29 -6.59
C HIS A 202 9.78 -10.19 -7.55
N LEU A 203 10.42 -10.56 -8.66
CA LEU A 203 10.88 -9.63 -9.69
C LEU A 203 9.73 -8.88 -10.35
N SER A 204 8.58 -9.54 -10.59
CA SER A 204 7.39 -8.90 -11.15
C SER A 204 6.81 -7.84 -10.20
N SER A 205 6.86 -8.07 -8.88
CA SER A 205 6.41 -7.07 -7.91
C SER A 205 7.28 -5.81 -7.92
N HIS A 206 8.58 -5.96 -8.15
CA HIS A 206 9.52 -4.84 -8.29
C HIS A 206 9.36 -4.11 -9.62
N SER A 207 9.16 -4.84 -10.74
CA SER A 207 8.98 -4.22 -12.06
C SER A 207 7.81 -3.23 -12.11
N ALA A 208 6.73 -3.51 -11.39
CA ALA A 208 5.58 -2.62 -11.30
C ALA A 208 5.89 -1.27 -10.62
N PHE A 209 6.98 -1.16 -9.85
CA PHE A 209 7.43 0.07 -9.20
C PHE A 209 8.46 0.86 -10.00
N LEU A 210 9.24 0.17 -10.84
CA LEU A 210 10.41 0.74 -11.52
C LEU A 210 10.05 1.58 -12.75
N VAL A 211 8.75 1.74 -13.04
CA VAL A 211 8.28 2.11 -14.35
C VAL A 211 8.17 3.63 -14.55
N ARG A 212 9.25 4.28 -14.96
CA ARG A 212 9.14 5.47 -15.82
C ARG A 212 9.02 5.13 -17.32
N GLY A 213 9.28 3.91 -17.73
CA GLY A 213 9.24 3.47 -19.12
C GLY A 213 8.41 2.21 -19.37
N GLY A 214 7.78 1.65 -18.34
CA GLY A 214 7.10 0.36 -18.43
C GLY A 214 8.01 -0.83 -18.08
N PRO A 215 7.41 -1.99 -17.71
CA PRO A 215 8.18 -3.21 -17.41
C PRO A 215 9.04 -3.67 -18.60
N ASP A 216 8.68 -3.25 -19.80
CA ASP A 216 9.36 -3.59 -21.05
C ASP A 216 10.46 -2.59 -21.45
N ALA A 217 10.69 -1.52 -20.68
CA ALA A 217 11.79 -0.60 -20.94
C ALA A 217 13.14 -1.31 -20.80
N GLU A 218 14.08 -1.03 -21.73
CA GLU A 218 15.39 -1.69 -21.76
C GLU A 218 16.15 -1.61 -20.43
N PRO A 219 16.20 -0.45 -19.73
CA PRO A 219 16.86 -0.37 -18.43
C PRO A 219 16.24 -1.31 -17.38
N THR A 220 14.89 -1.42 -17.39
CA THR A 220 14.16 -2.29 -16.46
C THR A 220 14.44 -3.76 -16.74
N ARG A 221 14.37 -4.20 -18.01
CA ARG A 221 14.68 -5.58 -18.41
C ARG A 221 16.10 -5.96 -18.05
N ARG A 222 17.07 -5.08 -18.32
CA ARG A 222 18.47 -5.31 -17.98
C ARG A 222 18.64 -5.50 -16.48
N PHE A 223 18.11 -4.59 -15.68
CA PHE A 223 18.16 -4.67 -14.21
C PHE A 223 17.56 -5.99 -13.71
N LEU A 224 16.35 -6.36 -14.18
CA LEU A 224 15.69 -7.60 -13.76
C LEU A 224 16.47 -8.85 -14.15
N GLY A 225 17.18 -8.83 -15.29
CA GLY A 225 18.07 -9.92 -15.72
C GLY A 225 19.27 -10.08 -14.79
N GLU A 226 19.93 -8.97 -14.43
CA GLU A 226 21.07 -8.96 -13.49
C GLU A 226 20.61 -9.39 -12.09
N GLU A 227 19.45 -8.87 -11.63
CA GLU A 227 18.90 -9.16 -10.31
C GLU A 227 18.49 -10.63 -10.16
N ARG A 228 17.97 -11.26 -11.22
CA ARG A 228 17.70 -12.70 -11.23
C ARG A 228 18.96 -13.52 -10.92
N GLY A 229 20.12 -13.12 -11.46
CA GLY A 229 21.41 -13.77 -11.18
C GLY A 229 21.82 -13.62 -9.71
N HIS A 230 21.63 -12.43 -9.12
CA HIS A 230 21.89 -12.21 -7.69
C HIS A 230 20.98 -13.04 -6.80
N LEU A 231 19.69 -13.09 -7.11
CA LEU A 231 18.73 -13.87 -6.33
C LEU A 231 18.96 -15.37 -6.45
N ALA A 232 19.35 -15.89 -7.61
CA ALA A 232 19.68 -17.30 -7.80
C ALA A 232 20.87 -17.76 -6.93
N ALA A 233 21.81 -16.85 -6.64
CA ALA A 233 22.93 -17.15 -5.74
C ALA A 233 22.50 -17.23 -4.27
N VAL A 234 21.45 -16.52 -3.87
CA VAL A 234 20.90 -16.51 -2.50
C VAL A 234 19.83 -17.58 -2.33
N PHE A 235 19.03 -17.83 -3.35
CA PHE A 235 17.87 -18.72 -3.36
C PHE A 235 17.98 -19.78 -4.47
N PRO A 236 18.78 -20.83 -4.26
CA PRO A 236 19.04 -21.85 -5.29
C PRO A 236 17.80 -22.71 -5.62
N ASP A 237 16.77 -22.70 -4.78
CA ASP A 237 15.48 -23.35 -4.96
C ASP A 237 14.44 -22.50 -5.72
N ASP A 238 14.84 -21.33 -6.25
CA ASP A 238 14.00 -20.34 -6.94
C ASP A 238 12.85 -19.77 -6.08
N MET A 239 12.95 -19.89 -4.75
CA MET A 239 11.92 -19.41 -3.80
C MET A 239 12.50 -18.34 -2.88
N VAL A 240 11.94 -17.13 -2.95
CA VAL A 240 12.37 -15.97 -2.15
C VAL A 240 11.50 -15.85 -0.90
N GLU A 241 12.14 -15.81 0.28
CA GLU A 241 11.47 -15.34 1.49
C GLU A 241 11.52 -13.81 1.54
N GLU A 242 10.45 -13.17 1.12
CA GLU A 242 10.27 -11.73 1.26
C GLU A 242 9.89 -11.38 2.70
N ARG A 243 10.73 -10.59 3.38
CA ARG A 243 10.47 -10.13 4.75
C ARG A 243 10.08 -8.67 4.75
N TYR A 244 9.03 -8.39 5.50
CA TYR A 244 8.40 -7.07 5.61
C TYR A 244 8.13 -6.71 7.06
N VAL A 245 7.97 -5.41 7.29
CA VAL A 245 7.37 -4.86 8.49
C VAL A 245 6.15 -4.04 8.07
N VAL A 246 4.97 -4.34 8.61
CA VAL A 246 3.85 -3.41 8.49
C VAL A 246 4.03 -2.32 9.53
N GLU A 247 4.20 -1.09 9.07
CA GLU A 247 4.17 0.11 9.92
C GLU A 247 2.71 0.57 10.01
N LEU A 248 2.11 0.43 11.19
CA LEU A 248 0.73 0.83 11.47
C LEU A 248 0.71 2.07 12.36
N ALA A 249 -0.09 3.06 12.00
CA ALA A 249 -0.45 4.19 12.83
C ALA A 249 -1.98 4.30 12.92
N LEU A 250 -2.53 4.44 14.13
CA LEU A 250 -3.97 4.51 14.36
C LEU A 250 -4.30 5.69 15.28
N LEU A 251 -5.33 6.46 14.89
CA LEU A 251 -5.92 7.55 15.66
C LEU A 251 -7.40 7.23 15.90
N THR A 252 -7.87 7.35 17.13
CA THR A 252 -9.30 7.32 17.49
C THR A 252 -9.85 8.76 17.56
N SER A 253 -11.00 9.00 16.94
CA SER A 253 -11.66 10.32 16.88
C SER A 253 -12.50 10.61 18.14
#